data_2994bc2c7ce5d14306fe2ecba1700a90
#
_entry.id   2994bc2c7ce5d14306fe2ecba1700a90
#
_cell.length_a   1.000
_cell.length_b   1.000
_cell.length_c   1.000
_cell.angle_alpha   90.00
_cell.angle_beta   90.00
_cell.angle_gamma   90.00
#
_symmetry.space_group_name_H-M   'P 1'
#
loop_
_entity.id
_entity.type
_entity.pdbx_description
1 polymer ?
#
loop_
_entity_poly.entity_id
_entity_poly.type
_entity_poly.pdbx_seq_one_letter_code
_entity_poly.pdbx_strand_id
1 'polypeptide(L)'
;MSKSSAQYSHYSQHHPHDHGRAFQRRPAAPAAATAIPLPAADDAYTIVHAGKQVRFGPVVFWIVVGTVVLLGLWSAATATYFAFRDDVLTRLIARQAEMQYAYEDRIAELRAKVDRTTSRQLLDQEQFDQKLDQIMKRQTALESRATALGAMPDVTGSIPRSAPQRGDSSQTTPKPSPISDTVIFVAPPDREARLESRAPTVVAPPVSQFARNNGFDNVLARLTNSLDQVERRQMAALSAVEESMDSRMRRMRGVVSDLGLNLAHLEAAVPRTAMGGPFVPVRLPANAGTFEKQLYRINTTRAEMDRLNRTLALVPYRKPVIGEVEFTSGFGVRSDPFLGRPAMHTGLDFRAASGDPVRVTANGKVVSAGWSGGYGRMVEVDHGNGLSTRYGHLSEINVRVGEIVKIGQVIGLVGSTGRSTGPHLHYETRIEGEAVDPQKFLRAGVRLSAG
;
A
#
# COMPACT_ATOMS: atom_id res chain seq x y z
N MET A 1 31.76 -29.20 -14.97
CA MET A 1 30.70 -29.85 -15.74
C MET A 1 29.95 -28.75 -16.41
N SER A 2 30.16 -28.58 -17.56
CA SER A 2 29.61 -28.92 -18.88
C SER A 2 28.94 -27.67 -19.43
N LYS A 3 29.58 -27.00 -20.40
CA LYS A 3 29.35 -27.08 -21.87
C LYS A 3 27.94 -26.59 -22.23
N SER A 4 27.79 -25.59 -23.12
CA SER A 4 27.80 -25.67 -24.58
C SER A 4 27.41 -24.29 -25.10
N SER A 5 28.16 -23.56 -25.94
CA SER A 5 28.30 -23.70 -27.40
C SER A 5 27.00 -23.51 -28.19
N ALA A 6 27.00 -22.55 -29.05
CA ALA A 6 26.58 -22.53 -30.45
C ALA A 6 26.46 -21.08 -30.88
N GLN A 7 27.32 -20.50 -31.70
CA GLN A 7 27.56 -20.74 -33.16
C GLN A 7 26.33 -20.48 -34.02
N TYR A 8 26.69 -19.84 -35.06
CA TYR A 8 26.15 -19.74 -36.45
C TYR A 8 25.49 -18.40 -36.73
N SER A 9 25.71 -17.76 -37.86
CA SER A 9 26.28 -18.12 -39.15
C SER A 9 25.99 -16.93 -40.07
N HIS A 10 26.96 -16.46 -40.83
CA HIS A 10 26.99 -16.44 -42.29
C HIS A 10 25.66 -16.17 -43.04
N TYR A 11 25.73 -15.21 -43.91
CA TYR A 11 25.31 -15.25 -45.34
C TYR A 11 25.75 -13.93 -45.94
N SER A 12 26.79 -13.81 -46.75
CA SER A 12 27.14 -14.39 -48.08
C SER A 12 26.13 -14.09 -49.14
N GLN A 13 26.68 -13.33 -50.09
CA GLN A 13 26.51 -13.41 -51.55
C GLN A 13 25.12 -13.19 -52.14
N HIS A 14 25.07 -12.34 -53.15
CA HIS A 14 25.01 -12.74 -54.54
C HIS A 14 25.11 -11.56 -55.50
N HIS A 15 26.08 -11.66 -56.39
CA HIS A 15 26.00 -11.25 -57.77
C HIS A 15 24.89 -12.04 -58.50
N PRO A 16 24.58 -11.87 -59.76
CA PRO A 16 25.18 -11.14 -60.90
C PRO A 16 24.15 -10.67 -61.98
N HIS A 17 24.74 -10.51 -63.18
CA HIS A 17 24.17 -10.51 -64.53
C HIS A 17 23.82 -9.14 -65.12
N ASP A 18 24.57 -8.65 -66.04
CA ASP A 18 24.90 -9.12 -67.42
C ASP A 18 23.77 -8.93 -68.43
N HIS A 19 24.19 -8.62 -69.54
CA HIS A 19 23.61 -8.48 -70.88
C HIS A 19 23.63 -7.03 -71.38
N GLY A 20 24.36 -6.73 -72.40
CA GLY A 20 24.74 -7.49 -73.58
C GLY A 20 24.37 -6.73 -74.82
N ARG A 21 25.33 -6.68 -75.71
CA ARG A 21 25.12 -6.58 -77.18
C ARG A 21 24.55 -5.27 -77.74
N ALA A 22 24.94 -4.80 -78.84
CA ALA A 22 25.65 -5.31 -79.99
C ALA A 22 25.88 -4.16 -81.00
N PHE A 23 27.00 -4.34 -81.70
CA PHE A 23 27.08 -4.21 -83.19
C PHE A 23 26.46 -3.03 -83.88
N GLN A 24 27.20 -2.30 -84.64
CA GLN A 24 27.48 -2.49 -86.11
C GLN A 24 28.15 -1.27 -86.73
N ARG A 25 29.28 -1.56 -87.28
CA ARG A 25 29.64 -1.50 -88.74
C ARG A 25 29.77 -0.12 -89.35
N ARG A 26 31.01 -0.06 -89.91
CA ARG A 26 31.48 0.78 -91.02
C ARG A 26 30.52 0.81 -92.21
N PRO A 27 30.68 1.84 -93.14
CA PRO A 27 31.66 1.72 -94.22
C PRO A 27 32.31 3.04 -94.65
N ALA A 28 33.53 2.92 -95.11
CA ALA A 28 34.04 2.95 -96.45
C ALA A 28 34.00 4.28 -97.22
N ALA A 29 35.15 4.55 -97.74
CA ALA A 29 35.53 5.69 -98.62
C ALA A 29 34.85 5.69 -99.96
N PRO A 30 34.99 6.76 -100.72
CA PRO A 30 35.92 6.71 -101.84
C PRO A 30 36.74 8.00 -102.08
N ALA A 31 37.93 7.82 -102.48
CA ALA A 31 38.62 7.91 -103.73
C ALA A 31 38.60 9.31 -104.46
N ALA A 32 39.80 9.81 -104.58
CA ALA A 32 40.49 10.42 -105.67
C ALA A 32 39.86 11.52 -106.49
N ALA A 33 40.58 12.57 -106.57
CA ALA A 33 40.84 13.30 -107.88
C ALA A 33 42.17 14.04 -107.79
N THR A 34 42.96 13.73 -108.77
CA THR A 34 44.20 14.26 -109.21
C THR A 34 44.07 15.74 -109.60
N ALA A 35 45.06 16.55 -109.33
CA ALA A 35 45.39 17.77 -110.10
C ALA A 35 46.89 18.12 -109.93
N ILE A 36 47.47 18.38 -111.01
CA ILE A 36 48.85 18.53 -111.46
C ILE A 36 49.48 19.88 -111.02
N PRO A 37 50.79 20.03 -111.03
CA PRO A 37 51.56 20.96 -110.26
C PRO A 37 51.94 22.26 -110.97
N LEU A 38 52.33 23.22 -110.24
CA LEU A 38 53.13 24.41 -110.68
C LEU A 38 54.31 24.63 -109.73
N PRO A 39 55.39 25.17 -110.31
CA PRO A 39 56.73 24.94 -109.75
C PRO A 39 57.09 25.89 -108.59
N ALA A 40 57.94 25.35 -107.84
CA ALA A 40 58.45 25.94 -106.59
C ALA A 40 59.48 27.02 -106.82
N ALA A 41 59.40 28.08 -106.08
CA ALA A 41 60.53 28.89 -105.74
C ALA A 41 61.32 28.17 -104.66
N ASP A 42 62.58 27.88 -104.91
CA ASP A 42 63.53 27.26 -103.99
C ASP A 42 63.92 28.23 -102.82
N ASP A 43 63.17 28.29 -101.78
CA ASP A 43 63.59 28.91 -100.52
C ASP A 43 64.09 27.79 -99.58
N ALA A 44 65.32 27.32 -99.78
CA ALA A 44 65.95 26.35 -98.98
C ALA A 44 66.76 27.02 -97.84
N TYR A 45 66.37 26.72 -96.57
CA TYR A 45 67.18 27.15 -95.43
C TYR A 45 68.40 26.22 -95.25
N THR A 46 69.58 26.80 -95.02
CA THR A 46 70.82 26.07 -94.88
C THR A 46 71.33 26.18 -93.48
N ILE A 47 71.37 25.10 -92.72
CA ILE A 47 72.00 25.04 -91.40
C ILE A 47 73.46 24.55 -91.63
N VAL A 48 74.41 25.38 -91.13
CA VAL A 48 75.83 25.02 -91.14
C VAL A 48 76.23 24.66 -89.71
N HIS A 49 76.59 23.41 -89.47
CA HIS A 49 77.10 22.94 -88.17
C HIS A 49 78.38 22.09 -88.45
N ALA A 50 79.53 22.49 -87.83
CA ALA A 50 80.81 21.80 -87.95
C ALA A 50 81.28 21.52 -89.40
N GLY A 51 81.18 22.45 -90.31
CA GLY A 51 81.67 22.33 -91.66
C GLY A 51 80.80 21.48 -92.61
N LYS A 52 79.67 20.99 -92.22
CA LYS A 52 78.70 20.30 -93.07
C LYS A 52 77.49 21.18 -93.28
N GLN A 53 77.13 21.41 -94.50
CA GLN A 53 75.95 22.14 -94.85
C GLN A 53 74.83 21.16 -95.23
N VAL A 54 73.72 21.24 -94.53
CA VAL A 54 72.53 20.48 -94.85
C VAL A 54 71.45 21.46 -95.28
N ARG A 55 70.96 21.33 -96.55
CA ARG A 55 69.92 22.12 -97.10
C ARG A 55 68.55 21.48 -96.85
N PHE A 56 67.66 22.22 -96.21
CA PHE A 56 66.30 21.80 -95.98
C PHE A 56 65.34 22.69 -96.76
N GLY A 57 64.34 22.10 -97.35
CA GLY A 57 63.27 22.84 -97.93
C GLY A 57 62.45 23.58 -96.85
N PRO A 58 61.84 24.75 -97.21
CA PRO A 58 61.14 25.62 -96.28
C PRO A 58 60.05 24.84 -95.48
N VAL A 59 59.41 23.84 -96.08
CA VAL A 59 58.37 23.06 -95.49
C VAL A 59 58.97 22.22 -94.32
N VAL A 60 60.15 21.62 -94.54
CA VAL A 60 60.81 20.80 -93.49
C VAL A 60 61.24 21.67 -92.32
N PHE A 61 61.78 22.89 -92.59
CA PHE A 61 62.19 23.80 -91.53
C PHE A 61 61.01 24.23 -90.70
N TRP A 62 59.85 24.60 -91.26
CA TRP A 62 58.65 24.99 -90.52
C TRP A 62 57.99 23.81 -89.79
N ILE A 63 58.06 22.59 -90.33
CA ILE A 63 57.63 21.39 -89.62
C ILE A 63 58.48 21.12 -88.36
N VAL A 64 59.82 21.23 -88.47
CA VAL A 64 60.69 21.04 -87.31
C VAL A 64 60.49 22.14 -86.28
N VAL A 65 60.38 23.40 -86.73
CA VAL A 65 60.07 24.52 -85.81
C VAL A 65 58.68 24.31 -85.13
N GLY A 66 57.69 23.95 -85.94
CA GLY A 66 56.34 23.67 -85.43
C GLY A 66 56.31 22.52 -84.41
N THR A 67 57.06 21.42 -84.75
CA THR A 67 57.14 20.29 -83.80
C THR A 67 57.87 20.65 -82.48
N VAL A 68 58.97 21.44 -82.56
CA VAL A 68 59.65 21.89 -81.34
C VAL A 68 58.76 22.84 -80.51
N VAL A 69 58.03 23.74 -81.21
CA VAL A 69 57.09 24.64 -80.48
C VAL A 69 55.94 23.83 -79.83
N LEU A 70 55.39 22.84 -80.58
CA LEU A 70 54.34 21.95 -80.05
C LEU A 70 54.83 21.13 -78.87
N LEU A 71 56.04 20.57 -78.99
CA LEU A 71 56.67 19.81 -77.92
C LEU A 71 56.97 20.71 -76.65
N GLY A 72 57.43 21.92 -76.92
CA GLY A 72 57.62 22.93 -75.88
C GLY A 72 56.32 23.30 -75.15
N LEU A 73 55.26 23.56 -75.91
CA LEU A 73 53.92 23.85 -75.37
C LEU A 73 53.38 22.64 -74.59
N TRP A 74 53.52 21.45 -75.18
CA TRP A 74 53.12 20.20 -74.50
C TRP A 74 53.91 19.97 -73.22
N SER A 75 55.23 20.15 -73.21
CA SER A 75 56.06 20.06 -72.07
C SER A 75 55.67 21.06 -70.95
N ALA A 76 55.44 22.36 -71.37
CA ALA A 76 54.99 23.38 -70.45
C ALA A 76 53.60 23.08 -69.87
N ALA A 77 52.66 22.63 -70.73
CA ALA A 77 51.32 22.22 -70.29
C ALA A 77 51.36 21.01 -69.31
N THR A 78 52.18 20.00 -69.61
CA THR A 78 52.36 18.86 -68.73
C THR A 78 53.07 19.20 -67.42
N ALA A 79 54.08 20.08 -67.46
CA ALA A 79 54.73 20.52 -66.23
C ALA A 79 53.78 21.33 -65.34
N THR A 80 53.01 22.21 -65.92
CA THR A 80 51.98 23.01 -65.24
C THR A 80 50.86 22.08 -64.65
N TYR A 81 50.43 21.09 -65.47
CA TYR A 81 49.44 20.11 -65.00
C TYR A 81 49.93 19.34 -63.79
N PHE A 82 51.17 18.83 -63.81
CA PHE A 82 51.73 18.10 -62.66
C PHE A 82 51.94 18.99 -61.46
N ALA A 83 52.41 20.24 -61.64
CA ALA A 83 52.59 21.16 -60.53
C ALA A 83 51.26 21.50 -59.82
N PHE A 84 50.20 21.77 -60.62
CA PHE A 84 48.87 22.04 -60.04
C PHE A 84 48.19 20.78 -59.47
N ARG A 85 48.38 19.65 -60.10
CA ARG A 85 47.78 18.40 -59.63
C ARG A 85 48.20 18.02 -58.24
N ASP A 86 49.50 18.08 -57.94
CA ASP A 86 50.02 17.68 -56.64
C ASP A 86 49.59 18.65 -55.54
N ASP A 87 49.52 19.96 -55.81
CA ASP A 87 49.04 20.95 -54.87
C ASP A 87 47.55 20.80 -54.60
N VAL A 88 46.73 20.58 -55.63
CA VAL A 88 45.30 20.34 -55.48
C VAL A 88 44.99 19.04 -54.76
N LEU A 89 45.68 17.94 -55.09
CA LEU A 89 45.53 16.67 -54.40
C LEU A 89 45.93 16.78 -52.95
N THR A 90 47.04 17.42 -52.63
CA THR A 90 47.49 17.61 -51.25
C THR A 90 46.47 18.41 -50.44
N ARG A 91 45.94 19.48 -51.01
CA ARG A 91 44.88 20.29 -50.37
C ARG A 91 43.58 19.52 -50.19
N LEU A 92 43.18 18.72 -51.16
CA LEU A 92 41.95 17.88 -51.06
C LEU A 92 42.12 16.80 -49.98
N ILE A 93 43.26 16.11 -49.95
CA ILE A 93 43.58 15.12 -48.93
C ILE A 93 43.61 15.75 -47.56
N ALA A 94 44.29 16.91 -47.40
CA ALA A 94 44.34 17.65 -46.14
C ALA A 94 42.92 18.04 -45.68
N ARG A 95 42.08 18.56 -46.59
CA ARG A 95 40.70 18.92 -46.25
C ARG A 95 39.83 17.73 -45.93
N GLN A 96 40.04 16.58 -46.60
CA GLN A 96 39.36 15.33 -46.28
C GLN A 96 39.78 14.80 -44.90
N ALA A 97 41.08 14.86 -44.57
CA ALA A 97 41.58 14.49 -43.25
C ALA A 97 41.01 15.38 -42.14
N GLU A 98 41.00 16.70 -42.38
CA GLU A 98 40.43 17.69 -41.47
C GLU A 98 38.92 17.41 -41.21
N MET A 99 38.14 17.12 -42.27
CA MET A 99 36.75 16.74 -42.13
C MET A 99 36.58 15.40 -41.37
N GLN A 100 37.45 14.42 -41.64
CA GLN A 100 37.41 13.16 -40.90
C GLN A 100 37.67 13.36 -39.40
N TYR A 101 38.68 14.11 -39.02
CA TYR A 101 38.95 14.44 -37.63
C TYR A 101 37.78 15.21 -37.01
N ALA A 102 37.20 16.17 -37.68
CA ALA A 102 36.02 16.89 -37.19
C ALA A 102 34.80 15.97 -37.00
N TYR A 103 34.60 14.97 -37.86
CA TYR A 103 33.54 13.98 -37.70
C TYR A 103 33.85 13.00 -36.53
N GLU A 104 35.10 12.55 -36.38
CA GLU A 104 35.50 11.69 -35.28
C GLU A 104 35.33 12.38 -33.94
N ASP A 105 35.76 13.64 -33.83
CA ASP A 105 35.55 14.45 -32.63
C ASP A 105 34.06 14.64 -32.33
N ARG A 106 33.27 14.86 -33.36
CA ARG A 106 31.82 15.00 -33.19
C ARG A 106 31.15 13.69 -32.75
N ILE A 107 31.58 12.56 -33.30
CA ILE A 107 31.12 11.25 -32.91
C ILE A 107 31.54 10.97 -31.47
N ALA A 108 32.78 11.26 -31.08
CA ALA A 108 33.27 11.10 -29.72
C ALA A 108 32.48 11.96 -28.72
N GLU A 109 32.22 13.22 -29.07
CA GLU A 109 31.38 14.11 -28.25
C GLU A 109 29.95 13.57 -28.08
N LEU A 110 29.33 13.14 -29.20
CA LEU A 110 27.99 12.58 -29.16
C LEU A 110 27.92 11.28 -28.37
N ARG A 111 28.91 10.39 -28.52
CA ARG A 111 28.99 9.16 -27.70
C ARG A 111 29.10 9.49 -26.21
N ALA A 112 30.02 10.38 -25.86
CA ALA A 112 30.18 10.82 -24.49
C ALA A 112 28.90 11.46 -23.90
N LYS A 113 28.15 12.17 -24.75
CA LYS A 113 26.86 12.75 -24.35
C LYS A 113 25.78 11.68 -24.17
N VAL A 114 25.71 10.70 -25.07
CA VAL A 114 24.80 9.55 -24.96
C VAL A 114 25.13 8.75 -23.71
N ASP A 115 26.38 8.40 -23.48
CA ASP A 115 26.81 7.63 -22.31
C ASP A 115 26.47 8.34 -21.00
N ARG A 116 26.70 9.67 -20.93
CA ARG A 116 26.29 10.46 -19.73
C ARG A 116 24.77 10.49 -19.55
N THR A 117 24.00 10.64 -20.62
CA THR A 117 22.53 10.67 -20.51
C THR A 117 22.00 9.30 -20.14
N THR A 118 22.51 8.24 -20.74
CA THR A 118 22.10 6.84 -20.43
C THR A 118 22.46 6.46 -18.99
N SER A 119 23.67 6.79 -18.55
CA SER A 119 24.09 6.54 -17.17
C SER A 119 23.22 7.27 -16.15
N ARG A 120 22.86 8.53 -16.43
CA ARG A 120 21.93 9.29 -15.57
C ARG A 120 20.53 8.67 -15.57
N GLN A 121 20.03 8.28 -16.74
CA GLN A 121 18.71 7.65 -16.83
C GLN A 121 18.66 6.32 -16.05
N LEU A 122 19.70 5.52 -16.12
CA LEU A 122 19.79 4.26 -15.35
C LEU A 122 19.78 4.52 -13.84
N LEU A 123 20.57 5.50 -13.38
CA LEU A 123 20.59 5.88 -11.96
C LEU A 123 19.23 6.43 -11.49
N ASP A 124 18.61 7.28 -12.30
CA ASP A 124 17.28 7.84 -11.99
C ASP A 124 16.23 6.73 -11.94
N GLN A 125 16.31 5.75 -12.86
CA GLN A 125 15.42 4.60 -12.89
C GLN A 125 15.63 3.69 -11.67
N GLU A 126 16.87 3.38 -11.30
CA GLU A 126 17.18 2.58 -10.12
C GLU A 126 16.68 3.24 -8.84
N GLN A 127 16.88 4.56 -8.69
CA GLN A 127 16.35 5.31 -7.55
C GLN A 127 14.83 5.30 -7.50
N PHE A 128 14.18 5.38 -8.66
CA PHE A 128 12.74 5.32 -8.78
C PHE A 128 12.21 3.94 -8.36
N ASP A 129 12.81 2.88 -8.85
CA ASP A 129 12.43 1.50 -8.51
C ASP A 129 12.61 1.22 -7.02
N GLN A 130 13.70 1.72 -6.41
CA GLN A 130 13.92 1.63 -4.97
C GLN A 130 12.85 2.38 -4.17
N LYS A 131 12.47 3.60 -4.59
CA LYS A 131 11.39 4.37 -3.95
C LYS A 131 10.04 3.67 -4.08
N LEU A 132 9.73 3.11 -5.25
CA LEU A 132 8.50 2.34 -5.46
C LEU A 132 8.46 1.09 -4.58
N ASP A 133 9.53 0.32 -4.53
CA ASP A 133 9.61 -0.88 -3.68
C ASP A 133 9.42 -0.53 -2.20
N GLN A 134 9.98 0.58 -1.75
CA GLN A 134 9.78 1.07 -0.39
C GLN A 134 8.31 1.46 -0.12
N ILE A 135 7.65 2.13 -1.08
CA ILE A 135 6.23 2.51 -0.97
C ILE A 135 5.36 1.26 -0.94
N MET A 136 5.61 0.28 -1.81
CA MET A 136 4.86 -0.98 -1.86
C MET A 136 5.02 -1.78 -0.57
N LYS A 137 6.23 -1.91 -0.04
CA LYS A 137 6.49 -2.55 1.26
C LYS A 137 5.74 -1.86 2.39
N ARG A 138 5.73 -0.51 2.38
CA ARG A 138 5.01 0.27 3.37
C ARG A 138 3.49 0.10 3.24
N GLN A 139 2.96 0.10 2.02
CA GLN A 139 1.54 -0.17 1.76
C GLN A 139 1.13 -1.54 2.29
N THR A 140 1.86 -2.60 1.95
CA THR A 140 1.59 -3.96 2.42
C THR A 140 1.61 -4.04 3.95
N ALA A 141 2.55 -3.36 4.60
CA ALA A 141 2.59 -3.28 6.06
C ALA A 141 1.35 -2.57 6.64
N LEU A 142 0.90 -1.47 6.03
CA LEU A 142 -0.31 -0.75 6.46
C LEU A 142 -1.58 -1.56 6.22
N GLU A 143 -1.68 -2.34 5.15
CA GLU A 143 -2.80 -3.24 4.87
C GLU A 143 -2.85 -4.39 5.90
N SER A 144 -1.71 -4.99 6.22
CA SER A 144 -1.64 -6.02 7.26
C SER A 144 -2.04 -5.46 8.63
N ARG A 145 -1.63 -4.22 8.96
CA ARG A 145 -2.06 -3.51 10.18
C ARG A 145 -3.56 -3.22 10.17
N ALA A 146 -4.13 -2.81 9.04
CA ALA A 146 -5.57 -2.58 8.88
C ALA A 146 -6.36 -3.87 9.10
N THR A 147 -5.88 -5.00 8.58
CA THR A 147 -6.48 -6.32 8.81
C THR A 147 -6.42 -6.70 10.29
N ALA A 148 -5.28 -6.46 10.97
CA ALA A 148 -5.13 -6.72 12.40
C ALA A 148 -6.08 -5.85 13.24
N LEU A 149 -6.29 -4.58 12.87
CA LEU A 149 -7.26 -3.68 13.50
C LEU A 149 -8.71 -4.15 13.25
N GLY A 150 -9.03 -4.58 12.03
CA GLY A 150 -10.36 -5.09 11.68
C GLY A 150 -10.72 -6.42 12.35
N ALA A 151 -9.72 -7.21 12.73
CA ALA A 151 -9.91 -8.45 13.49
C ALA A 151 -10.19 -8.19 14.98
N MET A 152 -9.98 -6.95 15.48
CA MET A 152 -10.37 -6.59 16.83
C MET A 152 -11.91 -6.47 16.89
N PRO A 153 -12.61 -7.22 17.79
CA PRO A 153 -14.03 -7.01 18.00
C PRO A 153 -14.26 -5.60 18.55
N ASP A 154 -15.34 -4.96 18.10
CA ASP A 154 -15.74 -3.61 18.51
C ASP A 154 -15.89 -3.51 20.02
N VAL A 155 -14.86 -3.08 20.70
CA VAL A 155 -14.88 -2.80 22.13
C VAL A 155 -15.50 -1.44 22.43
N THR A 156 -15.61 -0.58 21.43
CA THR A 156 -16.02 0.82 21.63
C THR A 156 -17.25 1.25 20.82
N GLY A 157 -17.78 0.41 19.92
CA GLY A 157 -18.92 0.79 19.05
C GLY A 157 -18.66 1.99 18.12
N SER A 158 -17.42 2.48 18.05
CA SER A 158 -17.07 3.73 17.38
C SER A 158 -16.23 3.58 16.09
N ILE A 159 -15.94 2.36 15.65
CA ILE A 159 -15.36 2.14 14.32
C ILE A 159 -16.53 1.90 13.37
N PRO A 160 -16.82 2.81 12.43
CA PRO A 160 -17.85 2.56 11.43
C PRO A 160 -17.38 1.33 10.62
N ARG A 161 -17.93 0.17 10.88
CA ARG A 161 -17.89 -0.92 9.92
C ARG A 161 -18.59 -0.40 8.69
N SER A 162 -17.86 -0.27 7.60
CA SER A 162 -18.47 -0.26 6.28
C SER A 162 -19.23 -1.57 6.17
N ALA A 163 -20.52 -1.54 6.48
CA ALA A 163 -21.40 -2.69 6.30
C ALA A 163 -21.28 -3.11 4.82
N PRO A 164 -21.16 -4.41 4.52
CA PRO A 164 -21.36 -4.87 3.16
C PRO A 164 -22.80 -4.53 2.81
N GLN A 165 -22.99 -3.53 1.97
CA GLN A 165 -24.29 -3.17 1.42
C GLN A 165 -24.78 -4.37 0.62
N ARG A 166 -25.70 -5.13 1.24
CA ARG A 166 -26.53 -6.09 0.53
C ARG A 166 -27.36 -5.30 -0.46
N GLY A 167 -27.22 -5.68 -1.72
CA GLY A 167 -27.74 -4.96 -2.85
C GLY A 167 -29.24 -4.62 -2.76
N ASP A 168 -29.49 -3.39 -3.08
CA ASP A 168 -30.66 -3.01 -3.81
C ASP A 168 -30.20 -2.29 -5.08
N SER A 169 -30.69 -2.79 -6.20
CA SER A 169 -30.33 -2.40 -7.53
C SER A 169 -30.94 -1.04 -7.87
N SER A 170 -30.16 0.02 -7.65
CA SER A 170 -30.37 1.28 -8.35
C SER A 170 -28.99 1.83 -8.72
N GLN A 171 -28.83 2.01 -10.03
CA GLN A 171 -27.66 2.50 -10.71
C GLN A 171 -27.18 3.83 -10.11
N THR A 172 -26.12 3.78 -9.30
CA THR A 172 -25.28 4.94 -9.06
C THR A 172 -23.85 4.53 -9.40
N THR A 173 -23.30 5.22 -10.37
CA THR A 173 -21.92 5.10 -10.84
C THR A 173 -20.95 5.03 -9.66
N PRO A 174 -20.05 4.03 -9.62
CA PRO A 174 -19.07 3.94 -8.55
C PRO A 174 -18.13 5.14 -8.62
N LYS A 175 -18.01 5.85 -7.50
CA LYS A 175 -17.01 6.89 -7.31
C LYS A 175 -15.63 6.21 -7.46
N PRO A 176 -14.75 6.67 -8.36
CA PRO A 176 -13.48 5.97 -8.60
C PRO A 176 -12.64 5.98 -7.33
N SER A 177 -12.13 4.81 -6.99
CA SER A 177 -11.07 4.65 -6.00
C SER A 177 -9.86 5.49 -6.42
N PRO A 178 -9.13 6.13 -5.50
CA PRO A 178 -7.94 6.91 -5.85
C PRO A 178 -6.78 6.07 -6.42
N ILE A 179 -6.96 4.76 -6.56
CA ILE A 179 -6.04 3.83 -7.20
C ILE A 179 -6.87 3.02 -8.20
N SER A 180 -7.42 3.66 -9.20
CA SER A 180 -7.87 2.96 -10.40
C SER A 180 -6.79 3.10 -11.46
N ASP A 181 -6.44 1.97 -12.05
CA ASP A 181 -5.56 1.88 -13.22
C ASP A 181 -6.01 2.88 -14.29
N THR A 182 -5.38 4.04 -14.31
CA THR A 182 -5.50 4.93 -15.42
C THR A 182 -4.62 4.34 -16.52
N VAL A 183 -5.20 3.43 -17.30
CA VAL A 183 -4.64 3.05 -18.58
C VAL A 183 -4.66 4.31 -19.44
N ILE A 184 -3.51 4.96 -19.57
CA ILE A 184 -3.32 6.02 -20.54
C ILE A 184 -3.35 5.35 -21.91
N PHE A 185 -4.50 5.36 -22.55
CA PHE A 185 -4.61 5.08 -23.98
C PHE A 185 -3.87 6.21 -24.72
N VAL A 186 -2.62 5.95 -25.06
CA VAL A 186 -1.96 6.72 -26.12
C VAL A 186 -2.54 6.20 -27.42
N ALA A 187 -3.41 6.99 -28.04
CA ALA A 187 -3.92 6.72 -29.37
C ALA A 187 -2.73 6.56 -30.32
N PRO A 188 -2.71 5.52 -31.19
CA PRO A 188 -1.67 5.42 -32.22
C PRO A 188 -1.75 6.65 -33.15
N PRO A 189 -0.61 7.19 -33.58
CA PRO A 189 -0.63 8.33 -34.49
C PRO A 189 -1.27 7.90 -35.82
N ASP A 190 -2.31 8.63 -36.21
CA ASP A 190 -2.92 8.50 -37.52
C ASP A 190 -1.87 8.68 -38.59
N ARG A 191 -1.66 7.64 -39.38
CA ARG A 191 -0.68 7.52 -40.42
C ARG A 191 -1.30 7.87 -41.78
N GLU A 192 -1.98 9.02 -41.85
CA GLU A 192 -2.38 9.65 -43.11
C GLU A 192 -2.54 11.16 -42.92
N ALA A 193 -1.41 11.87 -42.97
CA ALA A 193 -1.44 13.29 -43.30
C ALA A 193 -0.45 13.54 -44.47
N ARG A 194 -1.05 13.72 -45.61
CA ARG A 194 -0.60 14.23 -46.86
C ARG A 194 0.58 15.20 -46.76
N LEU A 195 1.55 14.95 -47.62
CA LEU A 195 2.52 15.90 -48.12
C LEU A 195 1.80 17.10 -48.73
N GLU A 196 1.76 18.21 -48.02
CA GLU A 196 1.68 19.54 -48.64
C GLU A 196 1.96 20.64 -47.62
N SER A 197 2.77 21.57 -48.05
CA SER A 197 2.99 22.90 -47.47
C SER A 197 4.15 23.05 -46.49
N ARG A 198 5.20 23.54 -47.10
CA ARG A 198 6.42 24.12 -46.52
C ARG A 198 6.09 25.43 -45.79
N ALA A 199 5.95 25.34 -44.45
CA ALA A 199 6.02 26.50 -43.57
C ALA A 199 7.08 26.26 -42.51
N PRO A 200 7.81 27.25 -42.02
CA PRO A 200 8.91 27.04 -41.08
C PRO A 200 8.36 26.45 -39.75
N THR A 201 8.75 25.22 -39.48
CA THR A 201 8.43 24.56 -38.27
C THR A 201 9.09 25.32 -37.12
N VAL A 202 8.29 26.02 -36.33
CA VAL A 202 8.69 26.48 -35.01
C VAL A 202 8.97 25.19 -34.22
N VAL A 203 10.24 24.87 -34.03
CA VAL A 203 10.70 23.81 -33.17
C VAL A 203 10.22 24.17 -31.78
N ALA A 204 9.16 23.50 -31.34
CA ALA A 204 8.76 23.56 -29.91
C ALA A 204 9.99 23.17 -29.07
N PRO A 205 10.35 23.95 -28.05
CA PRO A 205 11.49 23.62 -27.23
C PRO A 205 11.25 22.21 -26.64
N PRO A 206 12.27 21.36 -26.59
CA PRO A 206 12.13 20.04 -25.95
C PRO A 206 11.59 20.26 -24.54
N VAL A 207 10.41 19.71 -24.26
CA VAL A 207 9.85 19.69 -22.89
C VAL A 207 10.94 19.12 -22.02
N SER A 208 11.54 19.99 -21.21
CA SER A 208 12.74 19.67 -20.47
C SER A 208 12.46 18.45 -19.60
N GLN A 209 13.34 17.46 -19.61
CA GLN A 209 13.27 16.27 -18.75
C GLN A 209 13.10 16.66 -17.27
N PHE A 210 13.56 17.86 -16.88
CA PHE A 210 13.31 18.48 -15.58
C PHE A 210 11.82 18.66 -15.23
N ALA A 211 10.95 18.97 -16.21
CA ALA A 211 9.52 19.12 -15.95
C ALA A 211 8.84 17.76 -15.73
N ARG A 212 9.33 16.69 -16.32
CA ARG A 212 8.81 15.33 -16.12
C ARG A 212 9.23 14.77 -14.74
N ASN A 213 10.50 14.95 -14.35
CA ASN A 213 10.99 14.47 -13.06
C ASN A 213 10.29 15.19 -11.90
N ASN A 214 10.05 16.49 -11.98
CA ASN A 214 9.28 17.24 -10.98
C ASN A 214 7.83 16.76 -10.86
N GLY A 215 7.21 16.29 -11.97
CA GLY A 215 5.88 15.69 -11.94
C GLY A 215 5.83 14.38 -11.17
N PHE A 216 6.78 13.49 -11.39
CA PHE A 216 6.86 12.18 -10.69
C PHE A 216 7.22 12.32 -9.22
N ASP A 217 8.19 13.17 -8.87
CA ASP A 217 8.54 13.41 -7.48
C ASP A 217 7.36 13.98 -6.69
N ASN A 218 6.55 14.86 -7.29
CA ASN A 218 5.33 15.36 -6.70
C ASN A 218 4.28 14.26 -6.47
N VAL A 219 4.14 13.30 -7.39
CA VAL A 219 3.23 12.15 -7.23
C VAL A 219 3.72 11.24 -6.11
N LEU A 220 5.01 10.91 -6.07
CA LEU A 220 5.61 10.10 -5.00
C LEU A 220 5.47 10.79 -3.64
N ALA A 221 5.67 12.11 -3.57
CA ALA A 221 5.48 12.88 -2.34
C ALA A 221 4.02 12.86 -1.87
N ARG A 222 3.04 12.97 -2.78
CA ARG A 222 1.61 12.84 -2.44
C ARG A 222 1.28 11.44 -1.92
N LEU A 223 1.80 10.40 -2.56
CA LEU A 223 1.62 9.01 -2.09
C LEU A 223 2.22 8.81 -0.71
N THR A 224 3.44 9.25 -0.50
CA THR A 224 4.10 9.17 0.82
C THR A 224 3.31 9.89 1.89
N ASN A 225 2.86 11.12 1.62
CA ASN A 225 2.02 11.89 2.53
C ASN A 225 0.68 11.20 2.82
N SER A 226 0.07 10.55 1.83
CA SER A 226 -1.15 9.77 2.00
C SER A 226 -0.92 8.57 2.92
N LEU A 227 0.16 7.81 2.71
CA LEU A 227 0.54 6.69 3.57
C LEU A 227 0.84 7.15 5.00
N ASP A 228 1.54 8.27 5.17
CA ASP A 228 1.80 8.89 6.48
C ASP A 228 0.48 9.26 7.19
N GLN A 229 -0.49 9.75 6.45
CA GLN A 229 -1.81 10.08 7.00
C GLN A 229 -2.56 8.81 7.45
N VAL A 230 -2.51 7.73 6.65
CA VAL A 230 -3.10 6.44 7.02
C VAL A 230 -2.44 5.89 8.28
N GLU A 231 -1.11 5.91 8.34
CA GLU A 231 -0.36 5.44 9.51
C GLU A 231 -0.73 6.23 10.78
N ARG A 232 -0.77 7.57 10.69
CA ARG A 232 -1.21 8.41 11.82
C ARG A 232 -2.64 8.08 12.27
N ARG A 233 -3.57 7.82 11.33
CA ARG A 233 -4.95 7.43 11.67
C ARG A 233 -5.00 6.06 12.35
N GLN A 234 -4.23 5.08 11.89
CA GLN A 234 -4.14 3.77 12.52
C GLN A 234 -3.59 3.86 13.94
N MET A 235 -2.53 4.64 14.15
CA MET A 235 -1.96 4.86 15.48
C MET A 235 -2.93 5.59 16.42
N ALA A 236 -3.62 6.61 15.93
CA ALA A 236 -4.63 7.32 16.71
C ALA A 236 -5.80 6.41 17.11
N ALA A 237 -6.25 5.54 16.19
CA ALA A 237 -7.30 4.56 16.48
C ALA A 237 -6.87 3.58 17.57
N LEU A 238 -5.63 3.04 17.50
CA LEU A 238 -5.08 2.18 18.55
C LEU A 238 -5.00 2.89 19.90
N SER A 239 -4.54 4.14 19.93
CA SER A 239 -4.44 4.92 21.16
C SER A 239 -5.82 5.16 21.78
N ALA A 240 -6.83 5.45 20.98
CA ALA A 240 -8.20 5.62 21.44
C ALA A 240 -8.77 4.32 22.03
N VAL A 241 -8.49 3.17 21.40
CA VAL A 241 -8.89 1.86 21.93
C VAL A 241 -8.18 1.57 23.25
N GLU A 242 -6.86 1.78 23.34
CA GLU A 242 -6.08 1.58 24.57
C GLU A 242 -6.63 2.42 25.71
N GLU A 243 -6.86 3.72 25.49
CA GLU A 243 -7.41 4.64 26.50
C GLU A 243 -8.82 4.25 26.94
N SER A 244 -9.68 3.85 26.01
CA SER A 244 -11.03 3.36 26.31
C SER A 244 -11.00 2.12 27.19
N MET A 245 -10.14 1.13 26.85
CA MET A 245 -9.98 -0.08 27.64
C MET A 245 -9.44 0.20 29.04
N ASP A 246 -8.41 1.04 29.14
CA ASP A 246 -7.82 1.42 30.43
C ASP A 246 -8.85 2.17 31.31
N SER A 247 -9.60 3.07 30.72
CA SER A 247 -10.69 3.79 31.39
C SER A 247 -11.74 2.82 31.94
N ARG A 248 -12.17 1.85 31.11
CA ARG A 248 -13.14 0.83 31.52
C ARG A 248 -12.58 -0.07 32.61
N MET A 249 -11.34 -0.51 32.50
CA MET A 249 -10.68 -1.34 33.51
C MET A 249 -10.55 -0.59 34.85
N ARG A 250 -10.17 0.69 34.84
CA ARG A 250 -10.14 1.52 36.06
C ARG A 250 -11.50 1.62 36.71
N ARG A 251 -12.58 1.84 35.93
CA ARG A 251 -13.95 1.87 36.45
C ARG A 251 -14.33 0.53 37.09
N MET A 252 -14.04 -0.59 36.43
CA MET A 252 -14.35 -1.92 36.95
C MET A 252 -13.62 -2.21 38.26
N ARG A 253 -12.33 -1.90 38.32
CA ARG A 253 -11.54 -2.06 39.57
C ARG A 253 -12.02 -1.12 40.67
N GLY A 254 -12.35 0.12 40.33
CA GLY A 254 -12.92 1.10 41.26
C GLY A 254 -14.23 0.63 41.89
N VAL A 255 -15.13 0.07 41.07
CA VAL A 255 -16.40 -0.49 41.54
C VAL A 255 -16.16 -1.64 42.54
N VAL A 256 -15.23 -2.57 42.26
CA VAL A 256 -14.91 -3.67 43.19
C VAL A 256 -14.37 -3.12 44.51
N SER A 257 -13.49 -2.13 44.46
CA SER A 257 -12.92 -1.46 45.63
C SER A 257 -13.99 -0.74 46.48
N ASP A 258 -14.89 0.02 45.81
CA ASP A 258 -15.98 0.76 46.49
C ASP A 258 -17.00 -0.15 47.19
N LEU A 259 -17.14 -1.39 46.68
CA LEU A 259 -17.96 -2.41 47.33
C LEU A 259 -17.24 -3.10 48.53
N GLY A 260 -15.99 -2.74 48.77
CA GLY A 260 -15.17 -3.38 49.84
C GLY A 260 -14.78 -4.80 49.51
N LEU A 261 -14.85 -5.24 48.25
CA LEU A 261 -14.55 -6.62 47.84
C LEU A 261 -13.07 -6.77 47.51
N ASN A 262 -12.49 -7.90 47.91
CA ASN A 262 -11.11 -8.23 47.56
C ASN A 262 -11.04 -8.87 46.18
N LEU A 263 -10.48 -8.15 45.20
CA LEU A 263 -10.38 -8.60 43.82
C LEU A 263 -9.62 -9.93 43.68
N ALA A 264 -8.53 -10.10 44.41
CA ALA A 264 -7.73 -11.33 44.33
C ALA A 264 -8.51 -12.56 44.81
N HIS A 265 -9.32 -12.40 45.87
CA HIS A 265 -10.19 -13.46 46.35
C HIS A 265 -11.29 -13.78 45.34
N LEU A 266 -11.94 -12.78 44.76
CA LEU A 266 -12.96 -12.97 43.72
C LEU A 266 -12.38 -13.66 42.47
N GLU A 267 -11.19 -13.31 42.07
CA GLU A 267 -10.49 -13.96 40.95
C GLU A 267 -10.18 -15.44 41.24
N ALA A 268 -9.86 -15.77 42.48
CA ALA A 268 -9.62 -17.16 42.89
C ALA A 268 -10.92 -18.00 42.89
N ALA A 269 -12.09 -17.38 43.10
CA ALA A 269 -13.40 -18.02 43.10
C ALA A 269 -13.93 -18.29 41.68
N VAL A 270 -13.39 -17.63 40.64
CA VAL A 270 -13.81 -17.86 39.24
C VAL A 270 -13.49 -19.31 38.87
N PRO A 271 -14.47 -20.13 38.44
CA PRO A 271 -14.20 -21.47 37.95
C PRO A 271 -13.18 -21.46 36.83
N ARG A 272 -12.11 -22.22 37.00
CA ARG A 272 -11.11 -22.40 35.96
C ARG A 272 -11.75 -23.24 34.86
N THR A 273 -11.97 -22.64 33.66
CA THR A 273 -12.31 -23.42 32.49
C THR A 273 -11.14 -24.35 32.17
N ALA A 274 -11.45 -25.63 31.91
CA ALA A 274 -10.44 -26.59 31.50
C ALA A 274 -9.82 -26.15 30.20
N MET A 275 -8.69 -25.46 30.27
CA MET A 275 -7.84 -25.11 29.16
C MET A 275 -6.52 -25.85 29.30
N GLY A 276 -6.14 -26.63 28.32
CA GLY A 276 -4.91 -27.40 28.31
C GLY A 276 -4.03 -27.01 27.12
N GLY A 277 -2.76 -27.34 27.26
CA GLY A 277 -1.75 -27.13 26.22
C GLY A 277 -0.48 -26.51 26.82
N PRO A 278 0.67 -26.66 26.14
CA PRO A 278 1.90 -26.00 26.54
C PRO A 278 1.76 -24.48 26.49
N PHE A 279 2.15 -23.83 27.59
CA PHE A 279 2.20 -22.36 27.61
C PHE A 279 3.37 -21.88 26.74
N VAL A 280 3.06 -21.25 25.63
CA VAL A 280 4.04 -20.56 24.78
C VAL A 280 3.85 -19.05 24.97
N PRO A 281 4.76 -18.37 25.68
CA PRO A 281 4.64 -16.93 25.87
C PRO A 281 4.84 -16.21 24.52
N VAL A 282 3.93 -15.31 24.21
CA VAL A 282 4.11 -14.40 23.08
C VAL A 282 5.24 -13.44 23.42
N ARG A 283 6.34 -13.52 22.67
CA ARG A 283 7.47 -12.60 22.80
C ARG A 283 7.44 -11.64 21.63
N LEU A 284 7.46 -10.35 21.93
CA LEU A 284 7.67 -9.34 20.91
C LEU A 284 9.12 -9.44 20.40
N PRO A 285 9.34 -9.37 19.09
CA PRO A 285 10.69 -9.24 18.53
C PRO A 285 11.40 -8.01 19.12
N ALA A 286 12.72 -8.08 19.30
CA ALA A 286 13.49 -6.95 19.85
C ALA A 286 13.36 -5.68 18.99
N ASN A 287 13.14 -5.84 17.70
CA ASN A 287 12.96 -4.77 16.71
C ASN A 287 11.47 -4.45 16.41
N ALA A 288 10.54 -4.91 17.25
CA ALA A 288 9.12 -4.61 17.07
C ALA A 288 8.88 -3.10 17.02
N GLY A 289 8.10 -2.66 16.04
CA GLY A 289 7.71 -1.26 15.86
C GLY A 289 6.75 -0.77 16.96
N THR A 290 6.46 0.53 16.93
CA THR A 290 5.53 1.15 17.88
C THR A 290 4.13 0.57 17.78
N PHE A 291 3.66 0.28 16.56
CA PHE A 291 2.36 -0.34 16.31
C PHE A 291 2.25 -1.72 16.94
N GLU A 292 3.22 -2.60 16.73
CA GLU A 292 3.24 -3.96 17.25
C GLU A 292 3.31 -3.97 18.79
N LYS A 293 4.09 -3.06 19.38
CA LYS A 293 4.16 -2.88 20.83
C LYS A 293 2.83 -2.44 21.42
N GLN A 294 2.17 -1.49 20.78
CA GLN A 294 0.87 -0.99 21.21
C GLN A 294 -0.22 -2.06 21.06
N LEU A 295 -0.24 -2.79 19.94
CA LEU A 295 -1.14 -3.90 19.70
C LEU A 295 -0.98 -5.00 20.76
N TYR A 296 0.26 -5.32 21.13
CA TYR A 296 0.54 -6.27 22.20
C TYR A 296 -0.01 -5.81 23.56
N ARG A 297 0.18 -4.52 23.92
CA ARG A 297 -0.38 -3.97 25.17
C ARG A 297 -1.90 -4.07 25.16
N ILE A 298 -2.56 -3.68 24.08
CA ILE A 298 -4.01 -3.78 23.94
C ILE A 298 -4.50 -5.23 24.13
N ASN A 299 -3.83 -6.21 23.52
CA ASN A 299 -4.20 -7.61 23.68
C ASN A 299 -4.01 -8.10 25.11
N THR A 300 -2.96 -7.63 25.80
CA THR A 300 -2.73 -7.95 27.20
C THR A 300 -3.81 -7.33 28.10
N THR A 301 -4.09 -6.03 27.93
CA THR A 301 -5.15 -5.32 28.66
C THR A 301 -6.52 -5.97 28.43
N ARG A 302 -6.78 -6.41 27.19
CA ARG A 302 -8.01 -7.14 26.87
C ARG A 302 -8.13 -8.45 27.64
N ALA A 303 -7.06 -9.25 27.69
CA ALA A 303 -7.08 -10.51 28.45
C ALA A 303 -7.33 -10.26 29.95
N GLU A 304 -6.75 -9.19 30.50
CA GLU A 304 -7.02 -8.76 31.88
C GLU A 304 -8.48 -8.30 32.06
N MET A 305 -9.00 -7.53 31.11
CA MET A 305 -10.40 -7.07 31.14
C MET A 305 -11.38 -8.24 31.04
N ASP A 306 -11.11 -9.24 30.21
CA ASP A 306 -11.92 -10.45 30.11
C ASP A 306 -11.89 -11.27 31.43
N ARG A 307 -10.73 -11.30 32.08
CA ARG A 307 -10.60 -11.91 33.42
C ARG A 307 -11.44 -11.15 34.46
N LEU A 308 -11.34 -9.83 34.46
CA LEU A 308 -12.09 -8.98 35.38
C LEU A 308 -13.60 -9.06 35.11
N ASN A 309 -14.06 -9.13 33.83
CA ASN A 309 -15.45 -9.36 33.49
C ASN A 309 -16.00 -10.69 34.05
N ARG A 310 -15.20 -11.76 33.95
CA ARG A 310 -15.59 -13.07 34.60
C ARG A 310 -15.70 -12.97 36.12
N THR A 311 -14.80 -12.22 36.71
CA THR A 311 -14.80 -11.97 38.17
C THR A 311 -16.03 -11.14 38.58
N LEU A 312 -16.32 -10.08 37.82
CA LEU A 312 -17.50 -9.25 38.07
C LEU A 312 -18.83 -9.99 37.85
N ALA A 313 -18.85 -11.06 37.05
CA ALA A 313 -20.03 -11.91 36.92
C ALA A 313 -20.42 -12.63 38.21
N LEU A 314 -19.53 -12.71 39.22
CA LEU A 314 -19.80 -13.21 40.56
C LEU A 314 -20.34 -12.13 41.52
N VAL A 315 -20.29 -10.86 41.14
CA VAL A 315 -20.75 -9.74 41.98
C VAL A 315 -22.21 -9.42 41.65
N PRO A 316 -23.11 -9.33 42.61
CA PRO A 316 -24.56 -9.19 42.40
C PRO A 316 -24.97 -7.74 42.13
N TYR A 317 -24.47 -7.15 41.01
CA TYR A 317 -24.73 -5.75 40.64
C TYR A 317 -25.95 -5.55 39.75
N ARG A 318 -26.59 -6.62 39.28
CA ARG A 318 -27.79 -6.53 38.43
C ARG A 318 -29.07 -6.46 39.24
N LYS A 319 -30.13 -5.88 38.69
CA LYS A 319 -31.47 -5.89 39.31
C LYS A 319 -32.07 -7.31 39.27
N PRO A 320 -32.69 -7.79 40.33
CA PRO A 320 -33.31 -9.10 40.38
C PRO A 320 -34.66 -9.21 39.67
N VAL A 321 -35.30 -8.06 39.38
CA VAL A 321 -36.55 -7.93 38.62
C VAL A 321 -36.37 -6.94 37.49
N ILE A 322 -37.09 -7.14 36.36
CA ILE A 322 -37.01 -6.30 35.18
C ILE A 322 -38.09 -5.22 35.22
N GLY A 323 -37.79 -4.03 34.73
CA GLY A 323 -38.73 -2.90 34.64
C GLY A 323 -38.32 -1.70 35.48
N GLU A 324 -39.21 -0.69 35.57
CA GLU A 324 -39.08 0.40 36.54
C GLU A 324 -39.33 -0.17 37.94
N VAL A 325 -38.29 -0.21 38.72
CA VAL A 325 -38.31 -0.84 40.05
C VAL A 325 -38.51 0.22 41.06
N GLU A 326 -39.71 0.27 41.65
CA GLU A 326 -40.00 1.04 42.83
C GLU A 326 -39.58 0.27 44.06
N PHE A 327 -38.76 0.89 44.92
CA PHE A 327 -38.39 0.30 46.20
C PHE A 327 -39.47 0.65 47.20
N THR A 328 -40.14 -0.37 47.76
CA THR A 328 -41.15 -0.16 48.79
C THR A 328 -40.51 -0.03 50.15
N SER A 329 -39.32 -0.60 50.36
CA SER A 329 -38.58 -0.46 51.59
C SER A 329 -37.07 -0.66 51.41
N GLY A 330 -36.28 0.17 52.07
CA GLY A 330 -34.80 0.16 52.04
C GLY A 330 -34.22 -0.76 53.13
N PHE A 331 -32.89 -0.97 52.99
CA PHE A 331 -32.06 -1.65 53.99
C PHE A 331 -31.89 -0.78 55.24
N GLY A 332 -31.91 -1.38 56.45
CA GLY A 332 -31.60 -0.69 57.67
C GLY A 332 -32.73 -0.76 58.72
N VAL A 333 -32.55 0.01 59.82
CA VAL A 333 -33.52 0.01 60.90
C VAL A 333 -34.79 0.77 60.45
N ARG A 334 -35.95 0.09 60.57
CA ARG A 334 -37.26 0.64 60.26
C ARG A 334 -38.31 0.13 61.25
N SER A 335 -39.47 0.75 61.32
CA SER A 335 -40.60 0.21 62.06
C SER A 335 -41.07 -1.10 61.42
N ASP A 336 -41.17 -2.17 62.19
CA ASP A 336 -41.70 -3.45 61.71
C ASP A 336 -43.21 -3.27 61.34
N PRO A 337 -43.64 -3.69 60.16
CA PRO A 337 -45.00 -3.44 59.68
C PRO A 337 -46.08 -4.24 60.44
N PHE A 338 -45.68 -5.28 61.22
CA PHE A 338 -46.59 -6.11 61.96
C PHE A 338 -46.64 -5.77 63.47
N LEU A 339 -45.50 -5.37 64.05
CA LEU A 339 -45.35 -5.17 65.48
C LEU A 339 -45.19 -3.69 65.86
N GLY A 340 -44.96 -2.80 64.88
CA GLY A 340 -44.74 -1.37 65.12
C GLY A 340 -43.46 -1.03 65.88
N ARG A 341 -42.57 -1.98 66.13
CA ARG A 341 -41.30 -1.83 66.86
C ARG A 341 -40.13 -1.67 65.90
N PRO A 342 -39.07 -0.98 66.32
CA PRO A 342 -37.84 -0.92 65.51
C PRO A 342 -37.29 -2.31 65.24
N ALA A 343 -37.04 -2.61 63.93
CA ALA A 343 -36.44 -3.86 63.48
C ALA A 343 -35.47 -3.58 62.33
N MET A 344 -34.44 -4.43 62.27
CA MET A 344 -33.49 -4.38 61.14
C MET A 344 -34.09 -5.05 59.93
N HIS A 345 -34.20 -4.28 58.81
CA HIS A 345 -34.53 -4.82 57.50
C HIS A 345 -33.22 -5.19 56.77
N THR A 346 -33.03 -6.48 56.56
CA THR A 346 -31.78 -7.05 56.07
C THR A 346 -31.65 -7.05 54.55
N GLY A 347 -32.63 -6.44 53.82
CA GLY A 347 -32.66 -6.42 52.41
C GLY A 347 -33.30 -5.17 51.79
N LEU A 348 -33.66 -5.30 50.52
CA LEU A 348 -34.48 -4.35 49.78
C LEU A 348 -35.76 -5.05 49.35
N ASP A 349 -36.88 -4.31 49.48
CA ASP A 349 -38.16 -4.78 49.01
C ASP A 349 -38.47 -4.12 47.67
N PHE A 350 -38.58 -4.92 46.63
CA PHE A 350 -38.92 -4.47 45.27
C PHE A 350 -40.40 -4.69 45.00
N ARG A 351 -41.14 -3.61 44.68
CA ARG A 351 -42.53 -3.70 44.23
C ARG A 351 -42.55 -4.45 42.90
N ALA A 352 -43.29 -5.56 42.84
CA ALA A 352 -43.47 -6.34 41.63
C ALA A 352 -44.79 -7.11 41.74
N ALA A 353 -45.41 -7.44 40.61
CA ALA A 353 -46.62 -8.24 40.59
C ALA A 353 -46.37 -9.70 40.96
N SER A 354 -47.34 -10.33 41.60
CA SER A 354 -47.28 -11.76 41.81
C SER A 354 -47.14 -12.50 40.48
N GLY A 355 -46.13 -13.37 40.37
CA GLY A 355 -45.86 -14.09 39.11
C GLY A 355 -44.76 -13.44 38.24
N ASP A 356 -44.33 -12.24 38.57
CA ASP A 356 -43.19 -11.60 37.85
C ASP A 356 -41.91 -12.44 38.02
N PRO A 357 -41.09 -12.59 36.95
CA PRO A 357 -39.90 -13.41 37.02
C PRO A 357 -38.80 -12.77 37.87
N VAL A 358 -38.32 -13.56 38.86
CA VAL A 358 -37.15 -13.21 39.67
C VAL A 358 -35.90 -13.81 39.06
N ARG A 359 -34.88 -12.98 38.86
CA ARG A 359 -33.64 -13.35 38.19
C ARG A 359 -32.46 -13.28 39.14
N VAL A 360 -31.57 -14.24 39.02
CA VAL A 360 -30.31 -14.21 39.76
C VAL A 360 -29.44 -13.01 39.33
N THR A 361 -28.86 -12.32 40.30
CA THR A 361 -28.14 -11.07 40.11
C THR A 361 -26.67 -11.26 39.77
N ALA A 362 -26.12 -12.48 40.02
CA ALA A 362 -24.75 -12.88 39.70
C ALA A 362 -24.66 -14.37 39.41
N ASN A 363 -23.58 -14.85 38.78
CA ASN A 363 -23.32 -16.27 38.63
C ASN A 363 -23.10 -16.93 40.01
N GLY A 364 -23.59 -18.13 40.18
CA GLY A 364 -23.39 -18.82 41.48
C GLY A 364 -23.98 -20.22 41.51
N LYS A 365 -24.03 -20.79 42.72
CA LYS A 365 -24.62 -22.09 42.99
C LYS A 365 -25.75 -21.93 44.00
N VAL A 366 -26.89 -22.53 43.73
CA VAL A 366 -28.02 -22.54 44.66
C VAL A 366 -27.66 -23.34 45.89
N VAL A 367 -27.65 -22.72 47.09
CA VAL A 367 -27.36 -23.36 48.34
C VAL A 367 -28.61 -23.63 49.18
N SER A 368 -29.69 -22.88 48.94
CA SER A 368 -30.99 -23.12 49.54
C SER A 368 -32.13 -22.81 48.56
N ALA A 369 -33.14 -23.66 48.55
CA ALA A 369 -34.33 -23.49 47.69
C ALA A 369 -35.52 -24.17 48.39
N GLY A 370 -36.38 -23.40 49.04
CA GLY A 370 -37.50 -23.95 49.79
C GLY A 370 -38.12 -22.97 50.77
N TRP A 371 -38.92 -23.47 51.73
CA TRP A 371 -39.51 -22.66 52.79
C TRP A 371 -38.51 -22.30 53.88
N SER A 372 -38.39 -21.03 54.22
CA SER A 372 -37.41 -20.54 55.23
C SER A 372 -38.07 -19.48 56.14
N GLY A 373 -38.71 -19.92 57.19
CA GLY A 373 -39.27 -19.05 58.25
C GLY A 373 -40.02 -17.84 57.71
N GLY A 374 -39.63 -16.64 58.15
CA GLY A 374 -40.21 -15.35 57.72
C GLY A 374 -40.04 -15.02 56.27
N TYR A 375 -39.04 -15.59 55.58
CA TYR A 375 -38.84 -15.39 54.15
C TYR A 375 -39.87 -16.11 53.24
N GLY A 376 -40.66 -17.07 53.84
CA GLY A 376 -41.53 -17.92 53.04
C GLY A 376 -40.74 -18.80 52.07
N ARG A 377 -41.16 -18.90 50.82
CA ARG A 377 -40.36 -19.54 49.77
C ARG A 377 -39.18 -18.65 49.42
N MET A 378 -37.99 -19.19 49.56
CA MET A 378 -36.74 -18.49 49.42
C MET A 378 -35.76 -19.30 48.59
N VAL A 379 -34.97 -18.59 47.76
CA VAL A 379 -33.77 -19.09 47.10
C VAL A 379 -32.58 -18.35 47.66
N GLU A 380 -31.52 -19.09 48.02
CA GLU A 380 -30.20 -18.52 48.34
C GLU A 380 -29.18 -19.02 47.34
N VAL A 381 -28.39 -18.09 46.79
CA VAL A 381 -27.35 -18.36 45.80
C VAL A 381 -26.02 -17.94 46.40
N ASP A 382 -25.06 -18.85 46.45
CA ASP A 382 -23.67 -18.60 46.77
C ASP A 382 -22.90 -18.23 45.49
N HIS A 383 -22.29 -17.09 45.50
CA HIS A 383 -21.48 -16.55 44.39
C HIS A 383 -19.99 -16.83 44.56
N GLY A 384 -19.63 -17.53 45.67
CA GLY A 384 -18.25 -17.78 46.08
C GLY A 384 -17.67 -16.61 46.88
N ASN A 385 -16.56 -16.92 47.54
CA ASN A 385 -15.82 -15.97 48.36
C ASN A 385 -16.64 -15.27 49.45
N GLY A 386 -17.55 -16.02 50.13
CA GLY A 386 -18.42 -15.50 51.17
C GLY A 386 -19.55 -14.57 50.68
N LEU A 387 -19.70 -14.37 49.36
CA LEU A 387 -20.72 -13.52 48.78
C LEU A 387 -21.94 -14.37 48.41
N SER A 388 -23.11 -14.03 48.97
CA SER A 388 -24.38 -14.68 48.64
C SER A 388 -25.53 -13.70 48.46
N THR A 389 -26.62 -14.16 47.84
CA THR A 389 -27.86 -13.40 47.67
C THR A 389 -29.06 -14.24 48.06
N ARG A 390 -30.08 -13.62 48.67
CA ARG A 390 -31.35 -14.24 49.03
C ARG A 390 -32.50 -13.56 48.28
N TYR A 391 -33.45 -14.39 47.88
CA TYR A 391 -34.67 -13.99 47.17
C TYR A 391 -35.86 -14.57 47.91
N GLY A 392 -36.57 -13.74 48.67
CA GLY A 392 -37.66 -14.13 49.55
C GLY A 392 -39.04 -13.84 49.02
N HIS A 393 -40.07 -14.35 49.72
CA HIS A 393 -41.52 -14.20 49.48
C HIS A 393 -41.99 -14.74 48.12
N LEU A 394 -41.23 -15.68 47.52
CA LEU A 394 -41.53 -16.24 46.22
C LEU A 394 -42.86 -17.00 46.19
N SER A 395 -43.60 -16.89 45.09
CA SER A 395 -44.77 -17.73 44.80
C SER A 395 -44.38 -19.13 44.27
N GLU A 396 -43.28 -19.19 43.54
CA GLU A 396 -42.74 -20.39 42.91
C GLU A 396 -41.21 -20.38 42.88
N ILE A 397 -40.61 -21.56 43.01
CA ILE A 397 -39.15 -21.75 42.91
C ILE A 397 -38.87 -22.63 41.70
N ASN A 398 -38.03 -22.16 40.77
CA ASN A 398 -37.75 -22.77 39.47
C ASN A 398 -36.36 -23.43 39.44
N VAL A 399 -35.65 -23.50 40.56
CA VAL A 399 -34.31 -24.05 40.69
C VAL A 399 -34.19 -24.99 41.85
N ARG A 400 -33.12 -25.81 41.87
CA ARG A 400 -32.88 -26.82 42.93
C ARG A 400 -31.57 -26.55 43.65
N VAL A 401 -31.45 -26.97 44.88
CA VAL A 401 -30.20 -26.92 45.63
C VAL A 401 -29.11 -27.69 44.87
N GLY A 402 -27.94 -27.07 44.75
CA GLY A 402 -26.81 -27.60 44.01
C GLY A 402 -26.74 -27.16 42.54
N GLU A 403 -27.80 -26.54 41.98
CA GLU A 403 -27.86 -26.07 40.63
C GLU A 403 -26.91 -24.86 40.42
N ILE A 404 -26.15 -24.85 39.30
CA ILE A 404 -25.32 -23.71 38.87
C ILE A 404 -26.18 -22.78 38.09
N VAL A 405 -26.30 -21.54 38.52
CA VAL A 405 -27.13 -20.52 37.88
C VAL A 405 -26.26 -19.41 37.26
N LYS A 406 -26.70 -18.89 36.13
CA LYS A 406 -26.03 -17.81 35.43
C LYS A 406 -26.78 -16.50 35.65
N ILE A 407 -26.02 -15.41 35.73
CA ILE A 407 -26.55 -14.04 35.86
C ILE A 407 -27.72 -13.79 34.88
N GLY A 408 -28.85 -13.33 35.40
CA GLY A 408 -30.06 -13.09 34.63
C GLY A 408 -30.98 -14.32 34.44
N GLN A 409 -30.59 -15.52 34.88
CA GLN A 409 -31.43 -16.72 34.84
C GLN A 409 -32.62 -16.55 35.78
N VAL A 410 -33.80 -16.98 35.37
CA VAL A 410 -35.01 -16.97 36.21
C VAL A 410 -34.90 -18.08 37.24
N ILE A 411 -35.04 -17.76 38.52
CA ILE A 411 -34.90 -18.68 39.66
C ILE A 411 -36.20 -18.89 40.42
N GLY A 412 -37.20 -18.07 40.17
CA GLY A 412 -38.49 -18.13 40.78
C GLY A 412 -39.41 -17.02 40.34
N LEU A 413 -40.59 -16.94 40.90
CA LEU A 413 -41.60 -15.93 40.62
C LEU A 413 -41.92 -15.15 41.90
N VAL A 414 -42.19 -13.84 41.74
CA VAL A 414 -42.58 -12.95 42.84
C VAL A 414 -43.89 -13.47 43.47
N GLY A 415 -43.98 -13.37 44.78
CA GLY A 415 -45.16 -13.74 45.53
C GLY A 415 -45.34 -12.91 46.81
N SER A 416 -46.03 -13.48 47.80
CA SER A 416 -46.27 -12.89 49.12
C SER A 416 -46.31 -13.98 50.20
N THR A 417 -45.35 -14.95 50.07
CA THR A 417 -45.29 -16.07 51.03
C THR A 417 -44.49 -15.67 52.27
N GLY A 418 -44.75 -16.35 53.40
CA GLY A 418 -44.08 -16.07 54.68
C GLY A 418 -44.59 -14.76 55.32
N ARG A 419 -43.70 -13.98 55.91
CA ARG A 419 -44.04 -12.72 56.61
C ARG A 419 -44.02 -11.55 55.61
N SER A 420 -45.08 -11.37 54.84
CA SER A 420 -45.25 -10.41 53.81
C SER A 420 -46.60 -9.69 53.94
N THR A 421 -46.66 -8.40 53.65
CA THR A 421 -47.87 -7.56 53.63
C THR A 421 -48.55 -7.48 52.31
N GLY A 422 -47.94 -8.01 51.22
CA GLY A 422 -48.43 -8.00 49.84
C GLY A 422 -47.36 -8.44 48.87
N PRO A 423 -47.70 -8.59 47.58
CA PRO A 423 -46.75 -9.05 46.57
C PRO A 423 -45.53 -8.12 46.43
N HIS A 424 -44.33 -8.64 46.66
CA HIS A 424 -43.05 -7.99 46.50
C HIS A 424 -41.93 -9.04 46.51
N LEU A 425 -40.73 -8.64 46.01
CA LEU A 425 -39.52 -9.42 46.17
C LEU A 425 -38.71 -8.84 47.33
N HIS A 426 -38.41 -9.63 48.36
CA HIS A 426 -37.40 -9.35 49.34
C HIS A 426 -36.03 -9.85 48.86
N TYR A 427 -35.05 -8.91 48.71
CA TYR A 427 -33.73 -9.22 48.17
C TYR A 427 -32.63 -8.83 49.13
N GLU A 428 -31.75 -9.79 49.45
CA GLU A 428 -30.58 -9.53 50.28
C GLU A 428 -29.29 -9.77 49.52
N THR A 429 -28.28 -8.98 49.81
CA THR A 429 -26.87 -9.26 49.53
C THR A 429 -26.16 -9.50 50.84
N ARG A 430 -25.35 -10.57 50.88
CA ARG A 430 -24.64 -10.97 52.11
C ARG A 430 -23.16 -11.14 51.81
N ILE A 431 -22.30 -10.68 52.75
CA ILE A 431 -20.87 -10.92 52.74
C ILE A 431 -20.53 -11.69 54.02
N GLU A 432 -19.90 -12.84 53.88
CA GLU A 432 -19.53 -13.74 54.97
C GLU A 432 -20.71 -14.03 55.91
N GLY A 433 -21.91 -14.17 55.33
CA GLY A 433 -23.13 -14.42 56.07
C GLY A 433 -23.79 -13.21 56.68
N GLU A 434 -23.16 -12.05 56.73
CA GLU A 434 -23.73 -10.77 57.19
C GLU A 434 -24.48 -10.03 56.11
N ALA A 435 -25.68 -9.52 56.39
CA ALA A 435 -26.48 -8.74 55.44
C ALA A 435 -25.86 -7.37 55.24
N VAL A 436 -25.66 -6.99 53.99
CA VAL A 436 -25.14 -5.66 53.59
C VAL A 436 -26.13 -4.97 52.69
N ASP A 437 -26.04 -3.63 52.63
CA ASP A 437 -26.95 -2.81 51.81
C ASP A 437 -26.86 -3.16 50.31
N PRO A 438 -27.89 -3.81 49.72
CA PRO A 438 -27.88 -4.17 48.31
C PRO A 438 -27.86 -2.99 47.35
N GLN A 439 -28.29 -1.78 47.77
CA GLN A 439 -28.29 -0.59 46.93
C GLN A 439 -26.87 -0.22 46.50
N LYS A 440 -25.84 -0.49 47.32
CA LYS A 440 -24.44 -0.26 46.96
C LYS A 440 -24.08 -1.06 45.69
N PHE A 441 -24.50 -2.32 45.62
CA PHE A 441 -24.23 -3.21 44.49
C PHE A 441 -25.00 -2.77 43.24
N LEU A 442 -26.26 -2.41 43.36
CA LEU A 442 -27.10 -1.95 42.27
C LEU A 442 -26.59 -0.65 41.66
N ARG A 443 -26.17 0.32 42.50
CA ARG A 443 -25.54 1.58 42.04
C ARG A 443 -24.22 1.31 41.33
N ALA A 444 -23.45 0.34 41.82
CA ALA A 444 -22.24 -0.11 41.15
C ALA A 444 -22.52 -0.64 39.72
N GLY A 445 -23.63 -1.40 39.58
CA GLY A 445 -24.09 -1.90 38.29
C GLY A 445 -24.42 -0.76 37.29
N VAL A 446 -25.09 0.31 37.77
CA VAL A 446 -25.36 1.48 36.92
C VAL A 446 -24.06 2.13 36.43
N ARG A 447 -23.04 2.27 37.30
CA ARG A 447 -21.73 2.83 36.92
C ARG A 447 -20.96 1.94 35.94
N LEU A 448 -21.15 0.61 35.98
CA LEU A 448 -20.55 -0.31 35.04
C LEU A 448 -21.23 -0.28 33.66
N SER A 449 -22.53 0.04 33.60
CA SER A 449 -23.31 0.09 32.35
C SER A 449 -23.26 1.44 31.65
N ALA A 450 -22.90 2.52 32.34
CA ALA A 450 -22.86 3.88 31.82
C ALA A 450 -21.62 4.21 30.96
N GLY A 451 -20.82 3.27 30.59
CA GLY A 451 -19.62 3.40 29.73
C GLY A 451 -19.43 2.20 28.85
#